data_96f58796b63502177dea6b21910da4a5
#
_entry.id   96f58796b63502177dea6b21910da4a5
#
_cell.length_a   1.000
_cell.length_b   1.000
_cell.length_c   1.000
_cell.angle_alpha   90.00
_cell.angle_beta   90.00
_cell.angle_gamma   90.00
#
_symmetry.space_group_name_H-M   'P 1'
#
loop_
_entity.id
_entity.type
_entity.pdbx_description
1 polymer ?
#
loop_
_entity_poly.entity_id
_entity_poly.type
_entity_poly.pdbx_seq_one_letter_code
_entity_poly.pdbx_strand_id
1 'polypeptide(L)'
;KNSIDIVLVGAGPSSLSCSKILTEKNINHLIIDKMGRIGGRVGSLKESGYIFDIGFQVYNSSYINTNSMINFNSLDFKYYKPGSMIYDDNRFYIISDPLRDLTKTFSTLFARCANFVDKWSIFKLKRDLKNYSLKDDNSSDIETIAFLNSYGFSESFIDKFFKPFLSGIF
;
A
#
# COMPACT_ATOMS: atom_id res chain seq x y z
N LYS A 1 -3.93 -40.73 17.03
CA LYS A 1 -4.43 -39.42 17.50
C LYS A 1 -3.73 -38.37 16.66
N ASN A 2 -4.45 -37.70 15.77
CA ASN A 2 -3.89 -36.55 15.06
C ASN A 2 -3.77 -35.42 16.08
N SER A 3 -2.59 -35.17 16.64
CA SER A 3 -2.32 -34.03 17.48
C SER A 3 -2.15 -32.80 16.58
N ILE A 4 -2.72 -31.68 16.97
CA ILE A 4 -2.48 -30.38 16.35
C ILE A 4 -1.32 -29.75 17.10
N ASP A 5 -0.24 -29.42 16.36
CA ASP A 5 0.96 -28.85 16.96
C ASP A 5 0.85 -27.32 17.10
N ILE A 6 0.18 -26.66 16.13
CA ILE A 6 0.05 -25.20 16.08
C ILE A 6 -1.39 -24.81 15.74
N VAL A 7 -1.90 -23.81 16.44
CA VAL A 7 -3.18 -23.13 16.11
C VAL A 7 -2.90 -21.70 15.66
N LEU A 8 -3.35 -21.37 14.45
CA LEU A 8 -3.28 -20.02 13.89
C LEU A 8 -4.62 -19.34 14.11
N VAL A 9 -4.61 -18.21 14.78
CA VAL A 9 -5.82 -17.42 15.09
C VAL A 9 -6.00 -16.31 14.07
N GLY A 10 -7.10 -16.38 13.30
CA GLY A 10 -7.42 -15.53 12.18
C GLY A 10 -6.99 -16.14 10.84
N ALA A 11 -7.82 -15.99 9.81
CA ALA A 11 -7.56 -16.50 8.45
C ALA A 11 -7.18 -15.36 7.46
N GLY A 12 -6.46 -14.37 7.95
CA GLY A 12 -5.91 -13.28 7.12
C GLY A 12 -4.62 -13.70 6.38
N PRO A 13 -4.06 -12.82 5.53
CA PRO A 13 -2.86 -13.11 4.73
C PRO A 13 -1.66 -13.60 5.56
N SER A 14 -1.46 -13.07 6.75
CA SER A 14 -0.36 -13.47 7.65
C SER A 14 -0.48 -14.94 8.07
N SER A 15 -1.68 -15.36 8.53
CA SER A 15 -1.92 -16.75 8.93
C SER A 15 -1.87 -17.70 7.73
N LEU A 16 -2.40 -17.27 6.57
CA LEU A 16 -2.32 -18.08 5.34
C LEU A 16 -0.88 -18.28 4.87
N SER A 17 -0.05 -17.25 4.96
CA SER A 17 1.38 -17.36 4.65
C SER A 17 2.11 -18.30 5.63
N CYS A 18 1.81 -18.18 6.93
CA CYS A 18 2.34 -19.07 7.95
C CYS A 18 1.89 -20.52 7.70
N SER A 19 0.60 -20.73 7.44
CA SER A 19 0.03 -22.05 7.11
C SER A 19 0.70 -22.71 5.93
N LYS A 20 0.99 -21.96 4.86
CA LYS A 20 1.74 -22.47 3.70
C LYS A 20 3.11 -23.03 4.11
N ILE A 21 3.87 -22.26 4.91
CA ILE A 21 5.19 -22.67 5.39
C ILE A 21 5.09 -23.91 6.30
N LEU A 22 4.10 -23.95 7.19
CA LEU A 22 3.88 -25.09 8.08
C LEU A 22 3.54 -26.36 7.29
N THR A 23 2.70 -26.23 6.24
CA THR A 23 2.37 -27.33 5.33
C THR A 23 3.61 -27.85 4.61
N GLU A 24 4.45 -26.98 4.07
CA GLU A 24 5.70 -27.33 3.40
C GLU A 24 6.68 -28.05 4.34
N LYS A 25 6.60 -27.76 5.64
CA LYS A 25 7.41 -28.41 6.69
C LYS A 25 6.74 -29.65 7.31
N ASN A 26 5.56 -30.07 6.82
CA ASN A 26 4.77 -31.18 7.38
C ASN A 26 4.42 -30.99 8.87
N ILE A 27 4.24 -29.77 9.33
CA ILE A 27 3.80 -29.45 10.70
C ILE A 27 2.27 -29.40 10.72
N ASN A 28 1.68 -30.21 11.61
CA ASN A 28 0.23 -30.31 11.73
C ASN A 28 -0.34 -29.06 12.40
N HIS A 29 -1.23 -28.34 11.71
CA HIS A 29 -1.74 -27.07 12.20
C HIS A 29 -3.22 -26.87 11.86
N LEU A 30 -3.87 -25.96 12.57
CA LEU A 30 -5.25 -25.58 12.39
C LEU A 30 -5.37 -24.07 12.31
N ILE A 31 -6.17 -23.57 11.37
CA ILE A 31 -6.56 -22.15 11.32
C ILE A 31 -7.97 -22.02 11.88
N ILE A 32 -8.17 -21.08 12.80
CA ILE A 32 -9.48 -20.72 13.33
C ILE A 32 -9.77 -19.25 13.04
N ASP A 33 -10.98 -18.94 12.56
CA ASP A 33 -11.40 -17.57 12.26
C ASP A 33 -12.86 -17.34 12.72
N LYS A 34 -13.11 -16.18 13.32
CA LYS A 34 -14.44 -15.83 13.84
C LYS A 34 -15.46 -15.51 12.75
N MET A 35 -15.00 -15.13 11.56
CA MET A 35 -15.87 -14.68 10.46
C MET A 35 -16.33 -15.82 9.56
N GLY A 36 -15.82 -17.04 9.75
CA GLY A 36 -16.15 -18.19 8.89
C GLY A 36 -15.70 -18.03 7.43
N ARG A 37 -14.79 -17.13 7.14
CA ARG A 37 -14.23 -16.90 5.80
C ARG A 37 -12.74 -16.56 5.86
N ILE A 38 -12.04 -16.88 4.77
CA ILE A 38 -10.63 -16.56 4.61
C ILE A 38 -10.43 -15.16 4.02
N GLY A 39 -9.22 -14.62 4.16
CA GLY A 39 -8.77 -13.35 3.57
C GLY A 39 -8.74 -12.17 4.54
N GLY A 40 -9.52 -12.19 5.63
CA GLY A 40 -9.55 -11.09 6.60
C GLY A 40 -9.91 -9.76 5.92
N ARG A 41 -9.06 -8.74 6.08
CA ARG A 41 -9.23 -7.41 5.48
C ARG A 41 -8.97 -7.38 3.95
N VAL A 42 -8.31 -8.39 3.40
CA VAL A 42 -8.09 -8.55 1.94
C VAL A 42 -9.21 -9.35 1.28
N GLY A 43 -10.24 -9.72 2.04
CA GLY A 43 -11.40 -10.44 1.50
C GLY A 43 -12.32 -9.53 0.70
N SER A 44 -13.13 -10.15 -0.18
CA SER A 44 -14.18 -9.48 -0.93
C SER A 44 -15.53 -10.13 -0.66
N LEU A 45 -16.60 -9.35 -0.75
CA LEU A 45 -17.98 -9.80 -0.72
C LEU A 45 -18.54 -9.81 -2.13
N LYS A 46 -19.32 -10.85 -2.48
CA LYS A 46 -20.01 -10.92 -3.75
C LYS A 46 -21.51 -10.79 -3.49
N GLU A 47 -22.11 -9.76 -4.04
CA GLU A 47 -23.55 -9.51 -3.86
C GLU A 47 -24.15 -8.95 -5.16
N SER A 48 -25.26 -9.53 -5.59
CA SER A 48 -26.03 -9.10 -6.77
C SER A 48 -25.18 -8.91 -8.04
N GLY A 49 -24.14 -9.73 -8.24
CA GLY A 49 -23.23 -9.67 -9.39
C GLY A 49 -22.08 -8.67 -9.23
N TYR A 50 -22.02 -7.95 -8.12
CA TYR A 50 -20.92 -7.03 -7.79
C TYR A 50 -19.92 -7.68 -6.84
N ILE A 51 -18.68 -7.16 -6.86
CA ILE A 51 -17.61 -7.53 -5.93
C ILE A 51 -17.28 -6.29 -5.12
N PHE A 52 -17.44 -6.40 -3.80
CA PHE A 52 -17.11 -5.34 -2.84
C PHE A 52 -15.90 -5.76 -2.02
N ASP A 53 -14.82 -5.01 -2.13
CA ASP A 53 -13.64 -5.25 -1.33
C ASP A 53 -13.83 -4.71 0.09
N ILE A 54 -13.39 -5.49 1.09
CA ILE A 54 -13.60 -5.16 2.51
C ILE A 54 -12.61 -4.12 2.99
N GLY A 55 -11.43 -4.07 2.38
CA GLY A 55 -10.37 -3.14 2.71
C GLY A 55 -9.73 -2.56 1.46
N PHE A 56 -8.63 -1.86 1.66
CA PHE A 56 -7.85 -1.29 0.56
C PHE A 56 -7.21 -2.41 -0.28
N GLN A 57 -7.61 -2.50 -1.55
CA GLN A 57 -7.29 -3.62 -2.45
C GLN A 57 -6.27 -3.24 -3.53
N VAL A 58 -5.37 -2.31 -3.24
CA VAL A 58 -4.25 -2.02 -4.15
C VAL A 58 -3.02 -2.79 -3.72
N TYR A 59 -2.56 -3.68 -4.60
CA TYR A 59 -1.35 -4.46 -4.38
C TYR A 59 -0.12 -3.68 -4.86
N ASN A 60 0.89 -3.57 -4.00
CA ASN A 60 2.16 -3.00 -4.40
C ASN A 60 3.08 -4.12 -4.92
N SER A 61 3.36 -4.12 -6.23
CA SER A 61 4.22 -5.12 -6.88
C SER A 61 5.68 -5.11 -6.39
N SER A 62 6.08 -4.12 -5.61
CA SER A 62 7.41 -4.05 -4.99
C SER A 62 7.53 -4.89 -3.70
N TYR A 63 6.46 -5.52 -3.23
CA TYR A 63 6.51 -6.41 -2.07
C TYR A 63 7.22 -7.72 -2.40
N ILE A 64 8.50 -7.81 -2.07
CA ILE A 64 9.35 -8.96 -2.41
C ILE A 64 8.85 -10.26 -1.78
N ASN A 65 8.48 -10.22 -0.49
CA ASN A 65 8.09 -11.41 0.26
C ASN A 65 6.74 -11.98 -0.19
N THR A 66 5.78 -11.13 -0.54
CA THR A 66 4.47 -11.57 -1.01
C THR A 66 4.51 -12.10 -2.44
N ASN A 67 5.45 -11.67 -3.26
CA ASN A 67 5.61 -12.16 -4.62
C ASN A 67 5.90 -13.67 -4.67
N SER A 68 6.57 -14.23 -3.66
CA SER A 68 6.78 -15.68 -3.55
C SER A 68 5.54 -16.46 -3.09
N MET A 69 4.56 -15.77 -2.51
CA MET A 69 3.35 -16.38 -1.96
C MET A 69 2.16 -16.34 -2.93
N ILE A 70 2.18 -15.42 -3.88
CA ILE A 70 1.07 -15.16 -4.80
C ILE A 70 1.38 -15.71 -6.18
N ASN A 71 0.46 -16.52 -6.72
CA ASN A 71 0.53 -16.92 -8.12
C ASN A 71 -0.14 -15.86 -9.01
N PHE A 72 0.65 -14.92 -9.50
CA PHE A 72 0.15 -13.81 -10.34
C PHE A 72 -0.53 -14.26 -11.63
N ASN A 73 -0.12 -15.41 -12.19
CA ASN A 73 -0.70 -15.94 -13.43
C ASN A 73 -2.14 -16.42 -13.25
N SER A 74 -2.55 -16.72 -12.02
CA SER A 74 -3.92 -17.15 -11.70
C SER A 74 -4.84 -15.99 -11.33
N LEU A 75 -4.33 -14.77 -11.26
CA LEU A 75 -5.06 -13.57 -10.86
C LEU A 75 -5.15 -12.59 -12.02
N ASP A 76 -6.34 -12.03 -12.22
CA ASP A 76 -6.57 -11.00 -13.25
C ASP A 76 -6.14 -9.62 -12.71
N PHE A 77 -4.84 -9.42 -12.56
CA PHE A 77 -4.29 -8.14 -12.11
C PHE A 77 -4.55 -7.02 -13.12
N LYS A 78 -5.08 -5.92 -12.63
CA LYS A 78 -5.23 -4.67 -13.39
C LYS A 78 -4.22 -3.64 -12.92
N TYR A 79 -3.49 -3.06 -13.84
CA TYR A 79 -2.51 -2.03 -13.54
C TYR A 79 -3.16 -0.65 -13.58
N TYR A 80 -2.96 0.13 -12.53
CA TYR A 80 -3.41 1.52 -12.48
C TYR A 80 -2.35 2.45 -13.04
N LYS A 81 -2.79 3.51 -13.70
CA LYS A 81 -1.89 4.60 -14.09
C LYS A 81 -1.40 5.32 -12.82
N PRO A 82 -0.09 5.63 -12.72
CA PRO A 82 0.44 6.33 -11.56
C PRO A 82 -0.11 7.74 -11.49
N GLY A 83 -0.72 8.09 -10.37
CA GLY A 83 -1.26 9.42 -10.12
C GLY A 83 -2.35 9.41 -9.08
N SER A 84 -2.67 10.61 -8.60
CA SER A 84 -3.74 10.84 -7.62
C SER A 84 -4.63 11.97 -8.08
N MET A 85 -5.92 11.87 -7.78
CA MET A 85 -6.87 12.95 -7.95
C MET A 85 -7.21 13.51 -6.58
N ILE A 86 -6.92 14.78 -6.37
CA ILE A 86 -7.15 15.48 -5.10
C ILE A 86 -8.34 16.43 -5.30
N TYR A 87 -9.33 16.31 -4.44
CA TYR A 87 -10.45 17.24 -4.37
C TYR A 87 -10.16 18.29 -3.30
N ASP A 88 -10.06 19.53 -3.69
CA ASP A 88 -9.79 20.67 -2.82
C ASP A 88 -10.47 21.92 -3.38
N ASP A 89 -11.10 22.70 -2.51
CA ASP A 89 -11.76 23.96 -2.86
C ASP A 89 -12.72 23.83 -4.06
N ASN A 90 -13.62 22.83 -4.03
CA ASN A 90 -14.59 22.52 -5.09
C ASN A 90 -13.98 22.21 -6.47
N ARG A 91 -12.70 21.81 -6.53
CA ARG A 91 -12.00 21.47 -7.76
C ARG A 91 -11.22 20.18 -7.63
N PHE A 92 -11.05 19.50 -8.74
CA PHE A 92 -10.18 18.33 -8.83
C PHE A 92 -8.81 18.73 -9.38
N TYR A 93 -7.77 18.32 -8.69
CA TYR A 93 -6.37 18.45 -9.12
C TYR A 93 -5.79 17.05 -9.38
N ILE A 94 -5.13 16.88 -10.52
CA ILE A 94 -4.46 15.64 -10.84
C ILE A 94 -2.96 15.84 -10.60
N ILE A 95 -2.39 15.00 -9.73
CA ILE A 95 -0.96 14.87 -9.52
C ILE A 95 -0.53 13.53 -10.11
N SER A 96 0.39 13.56 -11.05
CA SER A 96 0.96 12.37 -11.67
C SER A 96 2.49 12.44 -11.65
N ASP A 97 3.15 11.28 -11.77
CA ASP A 97 4.60 11.23 -11.92
C ASP A 97 4.99 11.70 -13.34
N PRO A 98 5.66 12.84 -13.49
CA PRO A 98 6.01 13.37 -14.81
C PRO A 98 6.93 12.45 -15.62
N LEU A 99 7.70 11.57 -14.95
CA LEU A 99 8.58 10.61 -15.60
C LEU A 99 7.84 9.40 -16.15
N ARG A 100 6.64 9.13 -15.66
CA ARG A 100 5.82 7.99 -16.08
C ARG A 100 4.64 8.37 -16.97
N ASP A 101 4.18 9.62 -16.88
CA ASP A 101 3.09 10.15 -17.70
C ASP A 101 3.38 11.61 -18.10
N LEU A 102 4.08 11.77 -19.22
CA LEU A 102 4.45 13.08 -19.77
C LEU A 102 3.21 13.93 -20.13
N THR A 103 2.09 13.29 -20.46
CA THR A 103 0.86 14.00 -20.88
C THR A 103 0.24 14.79 -19.73
N LYS A 104 0.51 14.40 -18.49
CA LYS A 104 -0.02 15.04 -17.28
C LYS A 104 1.01 15.92 -16.55
N THR A 105 2.18 16.12 -17.12
CA THR A 105 3.24 16.96 -16.54
C THR A 105 2.74 18.38 -16.30
N PHE A 106 2.04 18.96 -17.28
CA PHE A 106 1.50 20.31 -17.15
C PHE A 106 0.45 20.40 -16.04
N SER A 107 -0.48 19.46 -15.93
CA SER A 107 -1.48 19.47 -14.87
C SER A 107 -0.85 19.35 -13.48
N THR A 108 0.20 18.56 -13.35
CA THR A 108 0.96 18.44 -12.10
C THR A 108 1.75 19.71 -11.77
N LEU A 109 2.36 20.35 -12.77
CA LEU A 109 3.10 21.60 -12.59
C LEU A 109 2.19 22.75 -12.12
N PHE A 110 0.96 22.82 -12.65
CA PHE A 110 -0.02 23.85 -12.32
C PHE A 110 -0.99 23.46 -11.21
N ALA A 111 -0.85 22.28 -10.59
CA ALA A 111 -1.67 21.91 -9.45
C ALA A 111 -1.39 22.83 -8.27
N ARG A 112 -2.40 23.61 -7.86
CA ARG A 112 -2.31 24.60 -6.77
C ARG A 112 -2.20 23.95 -5.38
N CYS A 113 -2.53 22.67 -5.26
CA CYS A 113 -2.41 21.93 -4.00
C CYS A 113 -0.96 21.68 -3.57
N ALA A 114 0.03 21.84 -4.48
CA ALA A 114 1.46 21.70 -4.18
C ALA A 114 2.20 22.95 -4.69
N ASN A 115 2.90 23.63 -3.83
CA ASN A 115 3.75 24.76 -4.18
C ASN A 115 5.09 24.30 -4.83
N PHE A 116 5.94 25.23 -5.24
CA PHE A 116 7.23 24.89 -5.85
C PHE A 116 8.16 24.16 -4.89
N VAL A 117 8.10 24.49 -3.59
CA VAL A 117 8.91 23.84 -2.56
C VAL A 117 8.47 22.39 -2.41
N ASP A 118 7.16 22.12 -2.38
CA ASP A 118 6.62 20.76 -2.30
C ASP A 118 7.07 19.91 -3.49
N LYS A 119 7.03 20.47 -4.70
CA LYS A 119 7.47 19.78 -5.92
C LYS A 119 8.96 19.44 -5.87
N TRP A 120 9.76 20.35 -5.35
CA TRP A 120 11.20 20.11 -5.12
C TRP A 120 11.44 19.04 -4.06
N SER A 121 10.67 19.08 -2.97
CA SER A 121 10.72 18.09 -1.88
C SER A 121 10.33 16.68 -2.36
N ILE A 122 9.32 16.56 -3.25
CA ILE A 122 8.98 15.28 -3.91
C ILE A 122 10.18 14.75 -4.71
N PHE A 123 10.83 15.62 -5.49
CA PHE A 123 11.99 15.20 -6.29
C PHE A 123 13.15 14.74 -5.41
N LYS A 124 13.45 15.49 -4.35
CA LYS A 124 14.50 15.15 -3.37
C LYS A 124 14.20 13.81 -2.69
N LEU A 125 12.99 13.65 -2.16
CA LEU A 125 12.52 12.43 -1.52
C LEU A 125 12.64 11.22 -2.47
N LYS A 126 12.16 11.37 -3.70
CA LYS A 126 12.20 10.30 -4.72
C LYS A 126 13.64 9.90 -5.06
N ARG A 127 14.56 10.86 -5.16
CA ARG A 127 15.98 10.61 -5.39
C ARG A 127 16.60 9.82 -4.24
N ASP A 128 16.31 10.24 -3.01
CA ASP A 128 16.91 9.64 -1.82
C ASP A 128 16.35 8.22 -1.58
N LEU A 129 15.04 8.02 -1.78
CA LEU A 129 14.41 6.70 -1.68
C LEU A 129 14.85 5.71 -2.77
N LYS A 130 15.33 6.19 -3.92
CA LYS A 130 15.84 5.29 -4.99
C LYS A 130 17.04 4.48 -4.53
N ASN A 131 17.86 5.04 -3.66
CA ASN A 131 19.10 4.44 -3.14
C ASN A 131 18.91 3.85 -1.73
N TYR A 132 17.70 3.92 -1.18
CA TYR A 132 17.42 3.45 0.16
C TYR A 132 17.24 1.93 0.21
N SER A 133 17.93 1.28 1.14
CA SER A 133 17.81 -0.15 1.41
C SER A 133 17.27 -0.38 2.83
N LEU A 134 16.10 -0.99 2.93
CA LEU A 134 15.53 -1.38 4.23
C LEU A 134 16.41 -2.38 5.02
N LYS A 135 17.28 -3.12 4.34
CA LYS A 135 18.13 -4.13 4.99
C LYS A 135 19.29 -3.52 5.78
N ASP A 136 19.72 -2.32 5.37
CA ASP A 136 20.86 -1.64 5.95
C ASP A 136 20.44 -0.47 6.85
N ASP A 137 19.14 -0.33 7.09
CA ASP A 137 18.60 0.76 7.87
C ASP A 137 18.69 0.46 9.37
N ASN A 138 19.69 1.05 10.02
CA ASN A 138 19.83 1.09 11.47
C ASN A 138 19.30 2.40 12.08
N SER A 139 18.55 3.20 11.31
CA SER A 139 17.94 4.42 11.82
C SER A 139 16.84 4.10 12.84
N SER A 140 16.66 4.97 13.81
CA SER A 140 15.53 4.91 14.72
C SER A 140 14.24 5.27 13.95
N ASP A 141 13.14 4.63 14.31
CA ASP A 141 11.82 4.99 13.78
C ASP A 141 11.55 6.48 14.01
N ILE A 142 11.08 7.14 12.95
CA ILE A 142 10.70 8.55 12.96
C ILE A 142 9.21 8.67 12.62
N GLU A 143 8.51 9.55 13.30
CA GLU A 143 7.13 9.87 12.98
C GLU A 143 7.01 10.39 11.54
N THR A 144 6.03 9.90 10.80
CA THR A 144 5.84 10.24 9.38
C THR A 144 5.74 11.76 9.12
N ILE A 145 5.04 12.49 10.01
CA ILE A 145 4.91 13.95 9.88
C ILE A 145 6.28 14.62 10.08
N ALA A 146 7.05 14.21 11.09
CA ALA A 146 8.39 14.73 11.33
C ALA A 146 9.32 14.43 10.15
N PHE A 147 9.22 13.24 9.56
CA PHE A 147 9.95 12.87 8.35
C PHE A 147 9.60 13.77 7.16
N LEU A 148 8.30 14.00 6.89
CA LEU A 148 7.87 14.86 5.80
C LEU A 148 8.32 16.31 6.00
N ASN A 149 8.24 16.82 7.23
CA ASN A 149 8.72 18.16 7.57
C ASN A 149 10.23 18.30 7.35
N SER A 150 11.03 17.27 7.64
CA SER A 150 12.48 17.27 7.40
C SER A 150 12.86 17.38 5.92
N TYR A 151 11.98 16.95 5.03
CA TYR A 151 12.11 17.14 3.58
C TYR A 151 11.68 18.52 3.10
N GLY A 152 11.01 19.31 3.95
CA GLY A 152 10.56 20.66 3.64
C GLY A 152 9.20 20.72 2.96
N PHE A 153 8.35 19.68 3.13
CA PHE A 153 6.96 19.75 2.67
C PHE A 153 6.18 20.80 3.45
N SER A 154 5.31 21.54 2.75
CA SER A 154 4.41 22.48 3.40
C SER A 154 3.31 21.77 4.18
N GLU A 155 2.87 22.36 5.29
CA GLU A 155 1.75 21.84 6.09
C GLU A 155 0.50 21.64 5.22
N SER A 156 0.22 22.60 4.33
CA SER A 156 -0.92 22.50 3.41
C SER A 156 -0.86 21.26 2.52
N PHE A 157 0.32 20.91 2.00
CA PHE A 157 0.46 19.74 1.16
C PHE A 157 0.41 18.44 1.97
N ILE A 158 0.97 18.45 3.17
CA ILE A 158 0.85 17.31 4.11
C ILE A 158 -0.63 17.05 4.43
N ASP A 159 -1.40 18.08 4.75
CA ASP A 159 -2.82 17.96 5.12
C ASP A 159 -3.71 17.55 3.94
N LYS A 160 -3.44 18.06 2.74
CA LYS A 160 -4.29 17.82 1.57
C LYS A 160 -3.95 16.53 0.81
N PHE A 161 -2.72 16.05 0.91
CA PHE A 161 -2.26 14.87 0.18
C PHE A 161 -1.81 13.74 1.08
N PHE A 162 -0.79 13.94 1.92
CA PHE A 162 -0.19 12.83 2.66
C PHE A 162 -1.10 12.28 3.74
N LYS A 163 -1.73 13.12 4.55
CA LYS A 163 -2.64 12.66 5.61
C LYS A 163 -3.83 11.86 5.06
N PRO A 164 -4.62 12.34 4.09
CA PRO A 164 -5.71 11.56 3.52
C PRO A 164 -5.25 10.26 2.87
N PHE A 165 -4.13 10.30 2.14
CA PHE A 165 -3.59 9.13 1.46
C PHE A 165 -3.13 8.05 2.45
N LEU A 166 -2.34 8.42 3.44
CA LEU A 166 -1.79 7.48 4.42
C LEU A 166 -2.87 6.97 5.38
N SER A 167 -3.81 7.82 5.84
CA SER A 167 -4.93 7.41 6.68
C SER A 167 -5.91 6.45 5.99
N GLY A 168 -5.93 6.43 4.66
CA GLY A 168 -6.71 5.45 3.90
C GLY A 168 -6.04 4.08 3.80
N ILE A 169 -4.73 4.01 4.07
CA ILE A 169 -3.93 2.78 3.98
C ILE A 169 -3.72 2.16 5.37
N PHE A 170 -3.48 2.97 6.38
CA PHE A 170 -3.17 2.61 7.77
C PHE A 170 -4.30 2.99 8.71
#